data_aef258348e2d3e452185b2892e09491a
#
_entry.id   aef258348e2d3e452185b2892e09491a
#
_cell.length_a   1.000
_cell.length_b   1.000
_cell.length_c   1.000
_cell.angle_alpha   90.00
_cell.angle_beta   90.00
_cell.angle_gamma   90.00
#
_symmetry.space_group_name_H-M   'P 1'
#
loop_
_entity.id
_entity.type
_entity.pdbx_description
1 polymer ?
#
loop_
_entity_poly.entity_id
_entity_poly.type
_entity_poly.pdbx_seq_one_letter_code
_entity_poly.pdbx_strand_id
1 'polypeptide(L)'
;MKKINSVFAKDGLLADVIPGFLPREAQTQMANAVNEAIAKKQQLVVEAGTGTGKTFAYLVPALMNEGKTIISTGTKNLQEQLFHRDLPIVKKALGSYKQTALLKGRSNYLCKHRLSYHSGSNTLLDAETLHEFSQVRRWASTTKSGDIGELKSIPENAKVLPFVTSNVDNCLGKECPDYDECYLVKARGEALEADVIVVNHHLFFADLALKDTGFGELIPDADTIIFDEAHQIGDIASEYFGQQFSTRLLHDSARDIYGLFRTTLKDIEQADKAAKKLASIATDLRSYFPEKSQKGKLKEMLWDDNVVQALDRLSDTLKTLVNILKVHIGRDKELDNIYER
;
A
#
# COMPACT_ATOMS: atom_id res chain seq x y z
N MET A 1 1.04 -36.50 11.38
CA MET A 1 1.61 -35.28 10.80
C MET A 1 2.74 -35.64 9.81
N LYS A 2 2.68 -35.15 8.58
CA LYS A 2 3.78 -35.28 7.60
C LYS A 2 4.97 -34.50 8.15
N LYS A 3 6.15 -35.10 8.24
CA LYS A 3 7.36 -34.40 8.69
C LYS A 3 7.84 -33.47 7.57
N ILE A 4 8.26 -32.25 7.89
CA ILE A 4 8.78 -31.26 6.91
C ILE A 4 9.85 -31.91 6.01
N ASN A 5 10.78 -32.69 6.58
CA ASN A 5 11.87 -33.34 5.84
C ASN A 5 11.35 -34.29 4.75
N SER A 6 10.23 -35.00 4.95
CA SER A 6 9.67 -35.88 3.92
C SER A 6 9.02 -35.12 2.77
N VAL A 7 8.64 -33.87 2.95
CA VAL A 7 8.11 -33.02 1.86
C VAL A 7 9.22 -32.62 0.89
N PHE A 8 10.42 -32.32 1.42
CA PHE A 8 11.58 -31.86 0.64
C PHE A 8 12.55 -32.97 0.25
N ALA A 9 12.23 -34.24 0.53
CA ALA A 9 13.08 -35.37 0.15
C ALA A 9 13.14 -35.57 -1.38
N LYS A 10 14.13 -36.32 -1.88
CA LYS A 10 14.29 -36.61 -3.31
C LYS A 10 13.07 -37.36 -3.89
N ASP A 11 12.46 -38.18 -3.09
CA ASP A 11 11.25 -38.96 -3.35
C ASP A 11 10.07 -38.41 -2.50
N GLY A 12 10.11 -37.12 -2.19
CA GLY A 12 9.14 -36.44 -1.34
C GLY A 12 7.99 -35.81 -2.12
N LEU A 13 7.03 -35.27 -1.39
CA LEU A 13 5.79 -34.73 -1.97
C LEU A 13 6.02 -33.60 -2.99
N LEU A 14 7.09 -32.80 -2.85
CA LEU A 14 7.41 -31.78 -3.85
C LEU A 14 8.00 -32.41 -5.12
N ALA A 15 8.75 -33.48 -5.01
CA ALA A 15 9.31 -34.19 -6.16
C ALA A 15 8.21 -34.85 -7.03
N ASP A 16 7.09 -35.28 -6.42
CA ASP A 16 5.94 -35.83 -7.13
C ASP A 16 5.23 -34.81 -8.04
N VAL A 17 5.36 -33.52 -7.70
CA VAL A 17 4.62 -32.43 -8.38
C VAL A 17 5.53 -31.56 -9.24
N ILE A 18 6.82 -31.44 -8.88
CA ILE A 18 7.79 -30.57 -9.57
C ILE A 18 8.77 -31.44 -10.36
N PRO A 19 8.67 -31.47 -11.70
CA PRO A 19 9.62 -32.20 -12.53
C PRO A 19 11.06 -31.71 -12.30
N GLY A 20 11.97 -32.64 -12.03
CA GLY A 20 13.38 -32.32 -11.79
C GLY A 20 13.66 -31.65 -10.45
N PHE A 21 12.76 -31.80 -9.45
CA PHE A 21 12.99 -31.31 -8.10
C PHE A 21 14.28 -31.92 -7.51
N LEU A 22 15.15 -31.06 -7.03
CA LEU A 22 16.37 -31.45 -6.31
C LEU A 22 16.30 -30.92 -4.88
N PRO A 23 16.41 -31.81 -3.88
CA PRO A 23 16.49 -31.41 -2.49
C PRO A 23 17.67 -30.47 -2.24
N ARG A 24 17.43 -29.44 -1.42
CA ARG A 24 18.47 -28.51 -0.99
C ARG A 24 18.46 -28.45 0.53
N GLU A 25 19.59 -28.72 1.14
CA GLU A 25 19.70 -28.77 2.60
C GLU A 25 19.28 -27.42 3.24
N ALA A 26 19.76 -26.29 2.71
CA ALA A 26 19.41 -24.96 3.19
C ALA A 26 17.89 -24.68 3.14
N GLN A 27 17.21 -25.19 2.09
CA GLN A 27 15.75 -25.08 1.98
C GLN A 27 15.03 -25.87 3.06
N THR A 28 15.47 -27.10 3.32
CA THR A 28 14.90 -27.95 4.36
C THR A 28 15.17 -27.40 5.75
N GLN A 29 16.38 -26.89 6.01
CA GLN A 29 16.73 -26.23 7.26
C GLN A 29 15.83 -25.01 7.52
N MET A 30 15.67 -24.14 6.52
CA MET A 30 14.76 -22.99 6.61
C MET A 30 13.33 -23.43 6.89
N ALA A 31 12.81 -24.43 6.18
CA ALA A 31 11.45 -24.90 6.37
C ALA A 31 11.21 -25.47 7.79
N ASN A 32 12.18 -26.19 8.36
CA ASN A 32 12.11 -26.65 9.74
C ASN A 32 12.12 -25.48 10.72
N ALA A 33 12.99 -24.49 10.53
CA ALA A 33 13.05 -23.30 11.40
C ALA A 33 11.74 -22.51 11.35
N VAL A 34 11.15 -22.31 10.17
CA VAL A 34 9.84 -21.66 10.03
C VAL A 34 8.75 -22.47 10.74
N ASN A 35 8.72 -23.78 10.56
CA ASN A 35 7.74 -24.64 11.22
C ASN A 35 7.86 -24.58 12.75
N GLU A 36 9.08 -24.57 13.27
CA GLU A 36 9.33 -24.43 14.70
C GLU A 36 8.89 -23.08 15.24
N ALA A 37 9.21 -21.99 14.51
CA ALA A 37 8.82 -20.65 14.89
C ALA A 37 7.30 -20.47 14.93
N ILE A 38 6.56 -21.01 13.93
CA ILE A 38 5.10 -21.01 13.94
C ILE A 38 4.55 -21.79 15.13
N ALA A 39 5.02 -23.02 15.34
CA ALA A 39 4.56 -23.89 16.43
C ALA A 39 4.80 -23.29 17.82
N LYS A 40 5.92 -22.57 18.01
CA LYS A 40 6.28 -21.93 19.27
C LYS A 40 5.82 -20.48 19.39
N LYS A 41 5.13 -19.93 18.37
CA LYS A 41 4.74 -18.50 18.28
C LYS A 41 5.92 -17.55 18.50
N GLN A 42 7.03 -17.83 17.84
CA GLN A 42 8.29 -17.08 17.95
C GLN A 42 8.54 -16.25 16.69
N GLN A 43 9.32 -15.19 16.86
CA GLN A 43 9.86 -14.41 15.74
C GLN A 43 11.08 -15.13 15.15
N LEU A 44 11.15 -15.15 13.83
CA LEU A 44 12.26 -15.73 13.08
C LEU A 44 12.67 -14.76 11.96
N VAL A 45 13.95 -14.49 11.84
CA VAL A 45 14.56 -13.77 10.72
C VAL A 45 15.51 -14.72 10.01
N VAL A 46 15.34 -14.86 8.70
CA VAL A 46 16.16 -15.76 7.87
C VAL A 46 16.74 -14.98 6.72
N GLU A 47 18.04 -15.05 6.56
CA GLU A 47 18.74 -14.62 5.34
C GLU A 47 19.11 -15.85 4.52
N ALA A 48 18.66 -15.87 3.27
CA ALA A 48 18.96 -16.94 2.33
C ALA A 48 19.18 -16.38 0.92
N GLY A 49 20.23 -16.83 0.26
CA GLY A 49 20.58 -16.38 -1.09
C GLY A 49 19.48 -16.63 -2.12
N THR A 50 19.61 -15.99 -3.29
CA THR A 50 18.71 -16.24 -4.43
C THR A 50 18.83 -17.70 -4.88
N GLY A 51 17.71 -18.29 -5.31
CA GLY A 51 17.68 -19.67 -5.78
C GLY A 51 17.69 -20.76 -4.71
N THR A 52 17.73 -20.43 -3.41
CA THR A 52 17.63 -21.42 -2.32
C THR A 52 16.25 -22.07 -2.21
N GLY A 53 15.22 -21.48 -2.84
CA GLY A 53 13.84 -21.97 -2.75
C GLY A 53 13.11 -21.48 -1.52
N LYS A 54 13.41 -20.25 -1.04
CA LYS A 54 12.78 -19.59 0.11
C LYS A 54 11.26 -19.74 0.12
N THR A 55 10.63 -19.50 -1.03
CA THR A 55 9.18 -19.51 -1.17
C THR A 55 8.56 -20.82 -0.71
N PHE A 56 9.06 -21.94 -1.18
CA PHE A 56 8.56 -23.25 -0.75
C PHE A 56 8.92 -23.55 0.71
N ALA A 57 10.09 -23.07 1.18
CA ALA A 57 10.52 -23.29 2.55
C ALA A 57 9.59 -22.63 3.59
N TYR A 58 8.94 -21.52 3.27
CA TYR A 58 7.93 -20.94 4.16
C TYR A 58 6.49 -21.36 3.81
N LEU A 59 6.15 -21.62 2.54
CA LEU A 59 4.80 -22.05 2.15
C LEU A 59 4.43 -23.42 2.71
N VAL A 60 5.36 -24.37 2.71
CA VAL A 60 5.10 -25.71 3.23
C VAL A 60 4.68 -25.67 4.70
N PRO A 61 5.43 -25.08 5.64
CA PRO A 61 4.98 -24.99 7.02
C PRO A 61 3.73 -24.12 7.19
N ALA A 62 3.56 -23.03 6.43
CA ALA A 62 2.36 -22.20 6.47
C ALA A 62 1.08 -22.97 6.10
N LEU A 63 1.17 -23.88 5.13
CA LEU A 63 0.05 -24.73 4.72
C LEU A 63 -0.15 -25.97 5.63
N MET A 64 0.88 -26.40 6.34
CA MET A 64 0.82 -27.55 7.25
C MET A 64 0.34 -27.21 8.66
N ASN A 65 0.62 -25.99 9.13
CA ASN A 65 0.22 -25.55 10.46
C ASN A 65 -1.25 -25.09 10.47
N GLU A 66 -1.88 -25.17 11.63
CA GLU A 66 -3.23 -24.64 11.87
C GLU A 66 -3.19 -23.10 11.97
N GLY A 67 -4.37 -22.49 11.91
CA GLY A 67 -4.53 -21.05 12.00
C GLY A 67 -4.41 -20.32 10.66
N LYS A 68 -4.72 -19.02 10.74
CA LYS A 68 -4.71 -18.10 9.59
C LYS A 68 -3.30 -17.54 9.38
N THR A 69 -2.86 -17.51 8.12
CA THR A 69 -1.53 -17.01 7.75
C THR A 69 -1.66 -15.86 6.75
N ILE A 70 -0.99 -14.76 7.03
CA ILE A 70 -0.77 -13.67 6.06
C ILE A 70 0.64 -13.80 5.50
N ILE A 71 0.76 -13.76 4.17
CA ILE A 71 2.05 -13.69 3.47
C ILE A 71 2.12 -12.36 2.75
N SER A 72 3.05 -11.52 3.18
CA SER A 72 3.29 -10.20 2.61
C SER A 72 4.54 -10.20 1.74
N THR A 73 4.44 -9.68 0.52
CA THR A 73 5.56 -9.63 -0.46
C THR A 73 5.89 -8.19 -0.85
N GLY A 74 7.10 -7.97 -1.39
CA GLY A 74 7.57 -6.63 -1.73
C GLY A 74 6.89 -6.01 -2.95
N THR A 75 6.51 -6.80 -3.96
CA THR A 75 5.98 -6.27 -5.23
C THR A 75 4.72 -7.00 -5.68
N LYS A 76 3.92 -6.33 -6.55
CA LYS A 76 2.74 -6.95 -7.17
C LYS A 76 3.10 -8.20 -7.98
N ASN A 77 4.19 -8.18 -8.72
CA ASN A 77 4.63 -9.32 -9.54
C ASN A 77 4.98 -10.53 -8.68
N LEU A 78 5.67 -10.33 -7.55
CA LEU A 78 5.96 -11.40 -6.61
C LEU A 78 4.68 -11.93 -5.95
N GLN A 79 3.74 -11.06 -5.63
CA GLN A 79 2.42 -11.41 -5.11
C GLN A 79 1.65 -12.32 -6.08
N GLU A 80 1.59 -11.95 -7.37
CA GLU A 80 0.97 -12.73 -8.44
C GLU A 80 1.65 -14.10 -8.62
N GLN A 81 2.97 -14.10 -8.69
CA GLN A 81 3.75 -15.33 -8.84
C GLN A 81 3.50 -16.28 -7.66
N LEU A 82 3.56 -15.76 -6.44
CA LEU A 82 3.32 -16.54 -5.24
C LEU A 82 1.92 -17.17 -5.26
N PHE A 83 0.89 -16.37 -5.57
CA PHE A 83 -0.51 -16.80 -5.48
C PHE A 83 -0.89 -17.75 -6.62
N HIS A 84 -0.54 -17.41 -7.87
CA HIS A 84 -1.01 -18.17 -9.05
C HIS A 84 -0.09 -19.32 -9.46
N ARG A 85 1.17 -19.34 -9.02
CA ARG A 85 2.12 -20.39 -9.40
C ARG A 85 2.58 -21.20 -8.20
N ASP A 86 3.18 -20.56 -7.20
CA ASP A 86 3.91 -21.27 -6.16
C ASP A 86 2.97 -21.91 -5.13
N LEU A 87 1.95 -21.19 -4.68
CA LEU A 87 0.97 -21.66 -3.72
C LEU A 87 0.15 -22.87 -4.23
N PRO A 88 -0.38 -22.89 -5.46
CA PRO A 88 -1.07 -24.06 -6.02
C PRO A 88 -0.18 -25.30 -6.10
N ILE A 89 1.10 -25.14 -6.43
CA ILE A 89 2.06 -26.26 -6.47
C ILE A 89 2.19 -26.90 -5.09
N VAL A 90 2.43 -26.08 -4.05
CA VAL A 90 2.59 -26.58 -2.68
C VAL A 90 1.28 -27.17 -2.15
N LYS A 91 0.13 -26.53 -2.41
CA LYS A 91 -1.19 -27.09 -2.07
C LYS A 91 -1.39 -28.46 -2.67
N LYS A 92 -1.07 -28.63 -3.95
CA LYS A 92 -1.19 -29.93 -4.66
C LYS A 92 -0.25 -30.98 -4.05
N ALA A 93 1.02 -30.62 -3.79
CA ALA A 93 2.00 -31.51 -3.17
C ALA A 93 1.55 -32.01 -1.78
N LEU A 94 1.01 -31.11 -0.97
CA LEU A 94 0.55 -31.42 0.38
C LEU A 94 -0.83 -32.08 0.41
N GLY A 95 -1.62 -32.01 -0.66
CA GLY A 95 -3.04 -32.34 -0.66
C GLY A 95 -3.81 -31.43 0.31
N SER A 96 -3.46 -30.14 0.34
CA SER A 96 -4.05 -29.17 1.27
C SER A 96 -5.36 -28.58 0.72
N TYR A 97 -6.39 -28.58 1.55
CA TYR A 97 -7.73 -27.99 1.25
C TYR A 97 -7.85 -26.55 1.79
N LYS A 98 -6.80 -25.98 2.37
CA LYS A 98 -6.82 -24.61 2.89
C LYS A 98 -7.30 -23.64 1.84
N GLN A 99 -8.24 -22.76 2.23
CA GLN A 99 -8.70 -21.66 1.38
C GLN A 99 -7.61 -20.58 1.27
N THR A 100 -7.44 -20.05 0.07
CA THR A 100 -6.38 -19.07 -0.19
C THR A 100 -6.96 -17.86 -0.91
N ALA A 101 -6.59 -16.66 -0.49
CA ALA A 101 -7.04 -15.41 -1.10
C ALA A 101 -5.87 -14.51 -1.48
N LEU A 102 -6.06 -13.77 -2.56
CA LEU A 102 -5.18 -12.69 -3.00
C LEU A 102 -5.88 -11.37 -2.73
N LEU A 103 -5.32 -10.54 -1.86
CA LEU A 103 -5.89 -9.24 -1.58
C LEU A 103 -4.92 -8.13 -2.00
N LYS A 104 -5.41 -7.23 -2.83
CA LYS A 104 -4.69 -6.06 -3.34
C LYS A 104 -5.29 -4.76 -2.81
N GLY A 105 -4.54 -3.69 -2.93
CA GLY A 105 -5.05 -2.36 -2.65
C GLY A 105 -6.17 -1.96 -3.63
N ARG A 106 -7.06 -1.08 -3.19
CA ARG A 106 -8.27 -0.60 -3.88
C ARG A 106 -8.04 -0.20 -5.35
N SER A 107 -6.96 0.51 -5.62
CA SER A 107 -6.60 0.97 -6.97
C SER A 107 -6.24 -0.15 -7.95
N ASN A 108 -6.17 -1.40 -7.49
CA ASN A 108 -5.91 -2.55 -8.35
C ASN A 108 -7.19 -3.26 -8.80
N TYR A 109 -8.37 -2.79 -8.39
CA TYR A 109 -9.65 -3.35 -8.79
C TYR A 109 -10.44 -2.39 -9.65
N LEU A 110 -11.14 -2.93 -10.64
CA LEU A 110 -12.12 -2.20 -11.42
C LEU A 110 -13.23 -1.68 -10.50
N CYS A 111 -13.50 -0.38 -10.58
CA CYS A 111 -14.61 0.25 -9.90
C CYS A 111 -15.80 0.40 -10.87
N LYS A 112 -16.86 -0.38 -10.66
CA LYS A 112 -18.07 -0.35 -11.50
C LYS A 112 -18.71 1.05 -11.50
N HIS A 113 -18.80 1.67 -10.33
CA HIS A 113 -19.35 3.00 -10.19
C HIS A 113 -18.60 4.02 -11.04
N ARG A 114 -17.27 4.06 -10.96
CA ARG A 114 -16.46 4.99 -11.74
C ARG A 114 -16.51 4.70 -13.24
N LEU A 115 -16.49 3.41 -13.61
CA LEU A 115 -16.65 3.00 -15.00
C LEU A 115 -17.98 3.51 -15.57
N SER A 116 -19.09 3.37 -14.85
CA SER A 116 -20.41 3.84 -15.24
C SER A 116 -20.47 5.36 -15.29
N TYR A 117 -19.97 6.05 -14.25
CA TYR A 117 -19.93 7.50 -14.16
C TYR A 117 -19.21 8.14 -15.35
N HIS A 118 -18.01 7.64 -15.68
CA HIS A 118 -17.22 8.18 -16.80
C HIS A 118 -17.70 7.69 -18.17
N SER A 119 -18.50 6.63 -18.25
CA SER A 119 -19.14 6.17 -19.50
C SER A 119 -20.21 7.15 -20.00
N GLY A 120 -20.88 7.86 -19.09
CA GLY A 120 -21.95 8.81 -19.40
C GLY A 120 -21.48 10.27 -19.52
N SER A 121 -20.28 10.57 -19.05
CA SER A 121 -19.74 11.93 -19.11
C SER A 121 -18.99 12.15 -20.43
N ASN A 122 -19.35 13.20 -21.18
CA ASN A 122 -18.54 13.73 -22.31
C ASN A 122 -17.24 14.38 -21.75
N THR A 123 -16.50 13.65 -20.94
CA THR A 123 -15.21 14.13 -20.45
C THR A 123 -14.28 14.27 -21.64
N LEU A 124 -13.57 15.38 -21.74
CA LEU A 124 -12.56 15.65 -22.77
C LEU A 124 -11.37 14.70 -22.62
N LEU A 125 -11.57 13.43 -22.95
CA LEU A 125 -10.51 12.42 -22.98
C LEU A 125 -9.86 12.47 -24.37
N ASP A 126 -8.54 12.29 -24.41
CA ASP A 126 -7.84 12.12 -25.67
C ASP A 126 -8.24 10.79 -26.36
N ALA A 127 -7.97 10.68 -27.67
CA ALA A 127 -8.36 9.51 -28.45
C ALA A 127 -7.74 8.20 -27.94
N GLU A 128 -6.53 8.25 -27.38
CA GLU A 128 -5.82 7.12 -26.77
C GLU A 128 -6.57 6.64 -25.54
N THR A 129 -6.87 7.53 -24.60
CA THR A 129 -7.61 7.22 -23.36
C THR A 129 -9.01 6.71 -23.66
N LEU A 130 -9.70 7.24 -24.69
CA LEU A 130 -11.01 6.70 -25.14
C LEU A 130 -10.89 5.28 -25.68
N HIS A 131 -9.84 4.99 -26.44
CA HIS A 131 -9.57 3.64 -26.91
C HIS A 131 -9.32 2.66 -25.75
N GLU A 132 -8.45 3.02 -24.80
CA GLU A 132 -8.20 2.26 -23.59
C GLU A 132 -9.49 2.05 -22.77
N PHE A 133 -10.32 3.09 -22.62
CA PHE A 133 -11.59 3.01 -21.92
C PHE A 133 -12.54 1.99 -22.56
N SER A 134 -12.59 1.94 -23.90
CA SER A 134 -13.37 0.94 -24.63
C SER A 134 -12.89 -0.49 -24.40
N GLN A 135 -11.58 -0.70 -24.25
CA GLN A 135 -10.99 -2.00 -23.91
C GLN A 135 -11.36 -2.42 -22.49
N VAL A 136 -11.26 -1.49 -21.50
CA VAL A 136 -11.67 -1.75 -20.12
C VAL A 136 -13.16 -2.13 -20.08
N ARG A 137 -14.04 -1.43 -20.76
CA ARG A 137 -15.49 -1.76 -20.82
C ARG A 137 -15.75 -3.16 -21.35
N ARG A 138 -15.05 -3.56 -22.41
CA ARG A 138 -15.18 -4.91 -22.97
C ARG A 138 -14.70 -5.98 -21.98
N TRP A 139 -13.55 -5.74 -21.33
CA TRP A 139 -13.04 -6.66 -20.32
C TRP A 139 -13.93 -6.70 -19.07
N ALA A 140 -14.51 -5.58 -18.66
CA ALA A 140 -15.42 -5.49 -17.52
C ALA A 140 -16.64 -6.43 -17.61
N SER A 141 -17.08 -6.76 -18.84
CA SER A 141 -18.17 -7.70 -19.05
C SER A 141 -17.78 -9.18 -18.89
N THR A 142 -16.49 -9.49 -18.80
CA THR A 142 -15.97 -10.86 -18.76
C THR A 142 -15.19 -11.19 -17.49
N THR A 143 -14.59 -10.17 -16.83
CA THR A 143 -13.81 -10.39 -15.62
C THR A 143 -14.69 -10.85 -14.46
N LYS A 144 -14.17 -11.80 -13.67
CA LYS A 144 -14.79 -12.27 -12.43
C LYS A 144 -14.19 -11.63 -11.20
N SER A 145 -12.89 -11.37 -11.23
CA SER A 145 -12.10 -10.79 -10.13
C SER A 145 -12.13 -9.26 -10.12
N GLY A 146 -12.27 -8.65 -11.29
CA GLY A 146 -12.07 -7.21 -11.50
C GLY A 146 -10.63 -6.75 -11.27
N ASP A 147 -9.67 -7.66 -11.17
CA ASP A 147 -8.26 -7.35 -10.96
C ASP A 147 -7.65 -6.76 -12.23
N ILE A 148 -7.27 -5.48 -12.18
CA ILE A 148 -6.66 -4.76 -13.30
C ILE A 148 -5.39 -5.46 -13.82
N GLY A 149 -4.66 -6.18 -12.96
CA GLY A 149 -3.49 -6.97 -13.38
C GLY A 149 -3.81 -8.07 -14.41
N GLU A 150 -5.06 -8.50 -14.55
CA GLU A 150 -5.50 -9.44 -15.58
C GLU A 150 -5.67 -8.78 -16.95
N LEU A 151 -5.83 -7.46 -17.00
CA LEU A 151 -6.06 -6.69 -18.22
C LEU A 151 -4.74 -6.43 -18.98
N LYS A 152 -4.25 -7.46 -19.66
CA LYS A 152 -2.93 -7.41 -20.36
C LYS A 152 -2.89 -6.49 -21.58
N SER A 153 -4.03 -6.01 -22.09
CA SER A 153 -4.12 -5.14 -23.26
C SER A 153 -3.81 -3.67 -22.95
N ILE A 154 -3.68 -3.31 -21.67
CA ILE A 154 -3.46 -1.93 -21.22
C ILE A 154 -2.20 -1.90 -20.33
N PRO A 155 -1.31 -0.89 -20.51
CA PRO A 155 -0.15 -0.70 -19.65
C PRO A 155 -0.55 -0.43 -18.19
N GLU A 156 0.31 -0.83 -17.24
CA GLU A 156 0.07 -0.59 -15.80
C GLU A 156 0.01 0.90 -15.42
N ASN A 157 0.56 1.77 -16.25
CA ASN A 157 0.55 3.23 -16.07
C ASN A 157 -0.40 3.96 -17.03
N ALA A 158 -1.37 3.23 -17.62
CA ALA A 158 -2.31 3.80 -18.60
C ALA A 158 -3.13 4.94 -17.99
N LYS A 159 -3.38 5.97 -18.82
CA LYS A 159 -4.12 7.18 -18.43
C LYS A 159 -5.57 6.89 -18.05
N VAL A 160 -6.14 5.79 -18.55
CA VAL A 160 -7.52 5.37 -18.26
C VAL A 160 -7.70 4.89 -16.81
N LEU A 161 -6.67 4.34 -16.17
CA LEU A 161 -6.80 3.68 -14.87
C LEU A 161 -7.40 4.58 -13.77
N PRO A 162 -7.03 5.85 -13.61
CA PRO A 162 -7.68 6.75 -12.65
C PRO A 162 -9.18 6.97 -12.88
N PHE A 163 -9.69 6.72 -14.08
CA PHE A 163 -11.12 6.86 -14.42
C PHE A 163 -11.93 5.59 -14.11
N VAL A 164 -11.28 4.45 -14.02
CA VAL A 164 -11.96 3.15 -13.87
C VAL A 164 -11.59 2.41 -12.58
N THR A 165 -10.68 2.94 -11.78
CA THR A 165 -10.34 2.45 -10.42
C THR A 165 -10.72 3.49 -9.38
N SER A 166 -10.68 3.12 -8.09
CA SER A 166 -10.93 4.05 -6.99
C SER A 166 -9.75 4.18 -6.04
N ASN A 167 -9.69 5.29 -5.33
CA ASN A 167 -8.76 5.54 -4.24
C ASN A 167 -9.53 5.84 -2.93
N VAL A 168 -8.84 6.25 -1.88
CA VAL A 168 -9.47 6.55 -0.58
C VAL A 168 -10.42 7.73 -0.69
N ASP A 169 -10.06 8.76 -1.47
CA ASP A 169 -10.78 10.03 -1.54
C ASP A 169 -12.07 9.95 -2.37
N ASN A 170 -12.13 9.04 -3.36
CA ASN A 170 -13.24 8.97 -4.30
C ASN A 170 -14.10 7.70 -4.21
N CYS A 171 -13.84 6.82 -3.24
CA CYS A 171 -14.65 5.64 -2.99
C CYS A 171 -15.80 5.94 -2.03
N LEU A 172 -17.03 5.69 -2.44
CA LEU A 172 -18.23 5.93 -1.65
C LEU A 172 -18.43 4.91 -0.50
N GLY A 173 -17.57 3.90 -0.38
CA GLY A 173 -17.68 2.90 0.67
C GLY A 173 -19.04 2.18 0.65
N LYS A 174 -19.66 2.05 1.82
CA LYS A 174 -20.97 1.37 1.99
C LYS A 174 -22.13 2.12 1.32
N GLU A 175 -21.97 3.40 1.02
CA GLU A 175 -22.98 4.23 0.34
C GLU A 175 -22.93 4.10 -1.19
N CYS A 176 -22.00 3.30 -1.71
CA CYS A 176 -21.88 3.09 -3.16
C CYS A 176 -23.06 2.29 -3.70
N PRO A 177 -23.74 2.76 -4.78
CA PRO A 177 -24.84 2.00 -5.40
C PRO A 177 -24.41 0.63 -5.95
N ASP A 178 -23.13 0.47 -6.28
CA ASP A 178 -22.56 -0.78 -6.77
C ASP A 178 -21.85 -1.59 -5.66
N TYR A 179 -22.16 -1.36 -4.37
CA TYR A 179 -21.42 -1.95 -3.25
C TYR A 179 -21.46 -3.48 -3.26
N ASP A 180 -22.64 -4.08 -3.47
CA ASP A 180 -22.82 -5.54 -3.45
C ASP A 180 -22.10 -6.24 -4.61
N GLU A 181 -21.88 -5.54 -5.69
CA GLU A 181 -21.16 -6.04 -6.86
C GLU A 181 -19.68 -5.60 -6.89
N CYS A 182 -19.22 -4.88 -5.88
CA CYS A 182 -17.89 -4.33 -5.82
C CYS A 182 -16.83 -5.43 -5.73
N TYR A 183 -15.90 -5.45 -6.67
CA TYR A 183 -14.82 -6.43 -6.70
C TYR A 183 -13.90 -6.36 -5.48
N LEU A 184 -13.62 -5.16 -4.96
CA LEU A 184 -12.86 -4.99 -3.73
C LEU A 184 -13.59 -5.58 -2.53
N VAL A 185 -14.90 -5.40 -2.42
CA VAL A 185 -15.72 -5.94 -1.31
C VAL A 185 -15.71 -7.47 -1.38
N LYS A 186 -15.86 -8.05 -2.58
CA LYS A 186 -15.77 -9.50 -2.80
C LYS A 186 -14.40 -10.05 -2.41
N ALA A 187 -13.31 -9.41 -2.88
CA ALA A 187 -11.95 -9.85 -2.54
C ALA A 187 -11.66 -9.78 -1.02
N ARG A 188 -12.21 -8.78 -0.31
CA ARG A 188 -12.12 -8.71 1.15
C ARG A 188 -12.92 -9.80 1.83
N GLY A 189 -14.11 -10.10 1.34
CA GLY A 189 -14.92 -11.23 1.83
C GLY A 189 -14.19 -12.57 1.68
N GLU A 190 -13.58 -12.82 0.52
CA GLU A 190 -12.76 -14.01 0.28
C GLU A 190 -11.55 -14.06 1.22
N ALA A 191 -10.90 -12.92 1.50
CA ALA A 191 -9.78 -12.85 2.44
C ALA A 191 -10.21 -13.12 3.90
N LEU A 192 -11.42 -12.71 4.29
CA LEU A 192 -11.97 -13.01 5.62
C LEU A 192 -12.11 -14.51 5.85
N GLU A 193 -12.57 -15.25 4.84
CA GLU A 193 -12.80 -16.71 4.92
C GLU A 193 -11.54 -17.54 4.67
N ALA A 194 -10.49 -16.94 4.10
CA ALA A 194 -9.29 -17.67 3.72
C ALA A 194 -8.40 -18.04 4.91
N ASP A 195 -7.76 -19.22 4.82
CA ASP A 195 -6.73 -19.68 5.76
C ASP A 195 -5.36 -19.07 5.47
N VAL A 196 -5.09 -18.77 4.18
CA VAL A 196 -3.83 -18.14 3.74
C VAL A 196 -4.15 -16.95 2.84
N ILE A 197 -3.68 -15.77 3.23
CA ILE A 197 -3.92 -14.52 2.53
C ILE A 197 -2.59 -13.99 2.00
N VAL A 198 -2.54 -13.70 0.71
CA VAL A 198 -1.37 -13.07 0.09
C VAL A 198 -1.66 -11.60 -0.15
N VAL A 199 -0.79 -10.75 0.39
CA VAL A 199 -0.85 -9.29 0.27
C VAL A 199 0.51 -8.73 -0.17
N ASN A 200 0.59 -7.43 -0.48
CA ASN A 200 1.87 -6.75 -0.58
C ASN A 200 2.16 -5.94 0.71
N HIS A 201 3.42 -5.55 0.90
CA HIS A 201 3.84 -4.80 2.08
C HIS A 201 3.08 -3.48 2.23
N HIS A 202 2.82 -2.76 1.15
CA HIS A 202 2.09 -1.50 1.21
C HIS A 202 0.67 -1.69 1.75
N LEU A 203 -0.05 -2.72 1.30
CA LEU A 203 -1.40 -3.00 1.82
C LEU A 203 -1.35 -3.44 3.29
N PHE A 204 -0.35 -4.24 3.66
CA PHE A 204 -0.16 -4.68 5.04
C PHE A 204 0.07 -3.49 5.99
N PHE A 205 0.98 -2.58 5.64
CA PHE A 205 1.27 -1.42 6.47
C PHE A 205 0.16 -0.37 6.44
N ALA A 206 -0.57 -0.24 5.33
CA ALA A 206 -1.78 0.59 5.28
C ALA A 206 -2.85 0.08 6.25
N ASP A 207 -3.05 -1.24 6.32
CA ASP A 207 -3.97 -1.86 7.27
C ASP A 207 -3.53 -1.63 8.71
N LEU A 208 -2.26 -1.85 9.01
CA LEU A 208 -1.70 -1.66 10.33
C LEU A 208 -1.84 -0.21 10.82
N ALA A 209 -1.61 0.77 9.93
CA ALA A 209 -1.80 2.19 10.23
C ALA A 209 -3.28 2.53 10.50
N LEU A 210 -4.22 1.91 9.77
CA LEU A 210 -5.66 2.09 10.03
C LEU A 210 -6.10 1.46 11.35
N LYS A 211 -5.60 0.28 11.67
CA LYS A 211 -5.87 -0.39 12.97
C LYS A 211 -5.38 0.45 14.14
N ASP A 212 -4.23 1.08 14.01
CA ASP A 212 -3.63 1.94 15.05
C ASP A 212 -4.52 3.18 15.34
N THR A 213 -5.21 3.69 14.32
CA THR A 213 -6.16 4.81 14.47
C THR A 213 -7.58 4.38 14.88
N GLY A 214 -7.87 3.08 14.94
CA GLY A 214 -9.19 2.54 15.26
C GLY A 214 -10.24 2.66 14.14
N PHE A 215 -9.86 3.09 12.93
CA PHE A 215 -10.76 3.34 11.81
C PHE A 215 -11.11 2.12 10.94
N GLY A 216 -10.80 0.92 11.38
CA GLY A 216 -11.23 -0.29 10.69
C GLY A 216 -10.09 -1.20 10.23
N GLU A 217 -10.49 -2.24 9.55
CA GLU A 217 -9.64 -3.35 9.13
C GLU A 217 -9.73 -3.55 7.61
N LEU A 218 -8.59 -3.65 6.93
CA LEU A 218 -8.51 -4.04 5.53
C LEU A 218 -8.19 -5.53 5.39
N ILE A 219 -7.40 -6.06 6.32
CA ILE A 219 -6.91 -7.44 6.36
C ILE A 219 -7.32 -8.05 7.70
N PRO A 220 -7.89 -9.27 7.73
CA PRO A 220 -8.26 -9.92 8.98
C PRO A 220 -7.02 -10.25 9.84
N ASP A 221 -7.24 -10.43 11.12
CA ASP A 221 -6.18 -10.90 12.03
C ASP A 221 -5.69 -12.29 11.64
N ALA A 222 -4.43 -12.58 11.94
CA ALA A 222 -3.78 -13.83 11.63
C ALA A 222 -2.86 -14.33 12.76
N ASP A 223 -2.74 -15.65 12.85
CA ASP A 223 -1.85 -16.32 13.81
C ASP A 223 -0.38 -16.25 13.39
N THR A 224 -0.16 -16.19 12.09
CA THR A 224 1.18 -16.16 11.49
C THR A 224 1.27 -15.08 10.42
N ILE A 225 2.34 -14.28 10.47
CA ILE A 225 2.67 -13.29 9.46
C ILE A 225 4.05 -13.61 8.90
N ILE A 226 4.12 -13.75 7.57
CA ILE A 226 5.37 -14.01 6.84
C ILE A 226 5.66 -12.81 5.94
N PHE A 227 6.82 -12.20 6.11
CA PHE A 227 7.31 -11.15 5.23
C PHE A 227 8.37 -11.72 4.30
N ASP A 228 8.06 -11.81 3.01
CA ASP A 228 9.03 -12.14 1.96
C ASP A 228 9.70 -10.86 1.45
N GLU A 229 11.01 -10.91 1.13
CA GLU A 229 11.80 -9.72 0.80
C GLU A 229 11.79 -8.65 1.91
N ALA A 230 11.95 -9.09 3.15
CA ALA A 230 11.81 -8.27 4.36
C ALA A 230 12.76 -7.05 4.42
N HIS A 231 13.81 -7.01 3.60
CA HIS A 231 14.71 -5.85 3.50
C HIS A 231 14.00 -4.56 3.04
N GLN A 232 12.82 -4.66 2.41
CA GLN A 232 12.02 -3.51 1.96
C GLN A 232 11.13 -2.92 3.07
N ILE A 233 10.91 -3.67 4.16
CA ILE A 233 9.94 -3.32 5.20
C ILE A 233 10.27 -1.97 5.85
N GLY A 234 11.54 -1.71 6.15
CA GLY A 234 11.95 -0.48 6.84
C GLY A 234 11.55 0.78 6.07
N ASP A 235 11.80 0.80 4.76
CA ASP A 235 11.46 1.94 3.90
C ASP A 235 9.94 2.09 3.80
N ILE A 236 9.21 0.99 3.55
CA ILE A 236 7.76 1.01 3.40
C ILE A 236 7.06 1.38 4.72
N ALA A 237 7.48 0.82 5.85
CA ALA A 237 6.92 1.18 7.16
C ALA A 237 7.11 2.68 7.45
N SER A 238 8.25 3.25 7.05
CA SER A 238 8.51 4.68 7.22
C SER A 238 7.54 5.56 6.42
N GLU A 239 6.99 5.08 5.30
CA GLU A 239 5.97 5.81 4.54
C GLU A 239 4.62 5.89 5.29
N TYR A 240 4.27 4.86 6.07
CA TYR A 240 2.98 4.77 6.76
C TYR A 240 3.02 5.31 8.19
N PHE A 241 4.13 5.14 8.89
CA PHE A 241 4.29 5.55 10.29
C PHE A 241 5.21 6.74 10.48
N GLY A 242 5.90 7.16 9.42
CA GLY A 242 6.73 8.36 9.43
C GLY A 242 5.89 9.63 9.33
N GLN A 243 6.37 10.70 9.92
CA GLN A 243 5.84 12.02 9.65
C GLN A 243 6.47 12.56 8.38
N GLN A 244 5.62 12.90 7.40
CA GLN A 244 6.07 13.47 6.13
C GLN A 244 5.84 14.97 6.11
N PHE A 245 6.86 15.67 5.68
CA PHE A 245 6.86 17.10 5.49
C PHE A 245 7.40 17.42 4.10
N SER A 246 6.75 18.31 3.37
CA SER A 246 7.21 18.74 2.05
C SER A 246 6.98 20.24 1.83
N THR A 247 7.85 20.87 1.05
CA THR A 247 7.66 22.28 0.65
C THR A 247 6.37 22.49 -0.13
N ARG A 248 5.90 21.47 -0.86
CA ARG A 248 4.61 21.51 -1.54
C ARG A 248 3.44 21.62 -0.55
N LEU A 249 3.47 20.84 0.53
CA LEU A 249 2.45 20.92 1.60
C LEU A 249 2.39 22.32 2.20
N LEU A 250 3.55 22.96 2.43
CA LEU A 250 3.62 24.33 2.93
C LEU A 250 3.01 25.35 1.96
N HIS A 251 3.27 25.20 0.65
CA HIS A 251 2.65 26.06 -0.38
C HIS A 251 1.14 25.85 -0.46
N ASP A 252 0.66 24.61 -0.39
CA ASP A 252 -0.75 24.30 -0.42
C ASP A 252 -1.44 24.89 0.83
N SER A 253 -0.87 24.71 2.04
CA SER A 253 -1.37 25.32 3.27
C SER A 253 -1.39 26.85 3.21
N ALA A 254 -0.35 27.47 2.68
CA ALA A 254 -0.31 28.93 2.51
C ALA A 254 -1.40 29.43 1.56
N ARG A 255 -1.65 28.70 0.46
CA ARG A 255 -2.69 29.01 -0.53
C ARG A 255 -4.10 28.86 0.09
N ASP A 256 -4.31 27.78 0.84
CA ASP A 256 -5.60 27.51 1.47
C ASP A 256 -5.93 28.59 2.54
N ILE A 257 -4.94 28.99 3.37
CA ILE A 257 -5.09 30.11 4.33
C ILE A 257 -5.40 31.42 3.60
N TYR A 258 -4.70 31.69 2.48
CA TYR A 258 -5.00 32.86 1.67
C TYR A 258 -6.42 32.83 1.08
N GLY A 259 -6.91 31.67 0.66
CA GLY A 259 -8.29 31.47 0.22
C GLY A 259 -9.30 31.80 1.31
N LEU A 260 -9.08 31.29 2.53
CA LEU A 260 -9.90 31.58 3.70
C LEU A 260 -9.86 33.06 4.11
N PHE A 261 -8.70 33.70 4.01
CA PHE A 261 -8.60 35.16 4.25
C PHE A 261 -9.51 35.96 3.31
N ARG A 262 -9.67 35.55 2.08
CA ARG A 262 -10.58 36.24 1.14
C ARG A 262 -12.05 36.01 1.38
N THR A 263 -12.42 35.00 2.13
CA THR A 263 -13.81 34.58 2.41
C THR A 263 -14.18 34.77 3.87
N THR A 264 -13.67 33.92 4.75
CA THR A 264 -14.10 33.78 6.15
C THR A 264 -13.24 34.55 7.14
N LEU A 265 -11.94 34.77 6.84
CA LEU A 265 -10.97 35.38 7.77
C LEU A 265 -10.54 36.79 7.34
N LYS A 266 -11.40 37.55 6.67
CA LYS A 266 -11.10 38.90 6.15
C LYS A 266 -10.64 39.89 7.22
N ASP A 267 -11.02 39.64 8.46
CA ASP A 267 -10.70 40.43 9.66
C ASP A 267 -9.31 40.12 10.23
N ILE A 268 -8.58 39.10 9.67
CA ILE A 268 -7.33 38.60 10.25
C ILE A 268 -6.16 38.85 9.29
N GLU A 269 -5.76 40.09 9.09
CA GLU A 269 -4.60 40.45 8.24
C GLU A 269 -3.32 39.73 8.59
N GLN A 270 -3.14 39.33 9.87
CA GLN A 270 -1.96 38.60 10.33
C GLN A 270 -1.88 37.21 9.72
N ALA A 271 -3.03 36.54 9.46
CA ALA A 271 -3.05 35.23 8.79
C ALA A 271 -2.55 35.33 7.33
N ASP A 272 -2.99 36.33 6.59
CA ASP A 272 -2.52 36.58 5.21
C ASP A 272 -1.02 36.86 5.17
N LYS A 273 -0.52 37.73 6.06
CA LYS A 273 0.93 38.04 6.14
C LYS A 273 1.76 36.81 6.49
N ALA A 274 1.30 36.00 7.44
CA ALA A 274 1.98 34.77 7.83
C ALA A 274 1.94 33.69 6.73
N ALA A 275 0.83 33.54 6.02
CA ALA A 275 0.70 32.64 4.88
C ALA A 275 1.65 33.01 3.73
N LYS A 276 1.73 34.30 3.39
CA LYS A 276 2.68 34.80 2.38
C LYS A 276 4.14 34.53 2.80
N LYS A 277 4.46 34.74 4.06
CA LYS A 277 5.78 34.46 4.61
C LYS A 277 6.09 32.96 4.57
N LEU A 278 5.13 32.10 4.88
CA LEU A 278 5.27 30.63 4.78
C LEU A 278 5.57 30.20 3.35
N ALA A 279 4.86 30.71 2.37
CA ALA A 279 5.12 30.42 0.95
C ALA A 279 6.51 30.86 0.50
N SER A 280 6.96 32.05 0.93
CA SER A 280 8.32 32.53 0.62
C SER A 280 9.40 31.63 1.22
N ILE A 281 9.27 31.28 2.52
CA ILE A 281 10.22 30.40 3.20
C ILE A 281 10.25 29.00 2.57
N ALA A 282 9.09 28.47 2.16
CA ALA A 282 9.00 27.18 1.48
C ALA A 282 9.76 27.20 0.12
N THR A 283 9.69 28.31 -0.60
CA THR A 283 10.45 28.52 -1.84
C THR A 283 11.94 28.60 -1.56
N ASP A 284 12.35 29.42 -0.58
CA ASP A 284 13.75 29.56 -0.18
C ASP A 284 14.33 28.22 0.27
N LEU A 285 13.62 27.49 1.14
CA LEU A 285 14.04 26.18 1.61
C LEU A 285 14.23 25.20 0.45
N ARG A 286 13.31 25.19 -0.52
CA ARG A 286 13.42 24.32 -1.70
C ARG A 286 14.66 24.60 -2.53
N SER A 287 15.10 25.86 -2.59
CA SER A 287 16.28 26.26 -3.39
C SER A 287 17.60 25.71 -2.86
N TYR A 288 17.68 25.35 -1.59
CA TYR A 288 18.88 24.71 -1.00
C TYR A 288 19.00 23.22 -1.31
N PHE A 289 17.98 22.60 -1.88
CA PHE A 289 18.00 21.18 -2.26
C PHE A 289 18.19 21.00 -3.77
N PRO A 290 18.84 19.91 -4.22
CA PRO A 290 19.04 19.63 -5.63
C PRO A 290 17.73 19.61 -6.43
N GLU A 291 17.78 20.08 -7.68
CA GLU A 291 16.62 20.04 -8.59
C GLU A 291 16.19 18.60 -8.91
N LYS A 292 17.17 17.70 -9.08
CA LYS A 292 16.91 16.29 -9.31
C LYS A 292 16.61 15.58 -8.00
N SER A 293 15.61 14.68 -8.03
CA SER A 293 15.27 13.84 -6.89
C SER A 293 16.50 13.05 -6.41
N GLN A 294 16.91 13.28 -5.18
CA GLN A 294 18.04 12.63 -4.55
C GLN A 294 17.64 12.21 -3.13
N LYS A 295 17.91 10.95 -2.77
CA LYS A 295 17.74 10.47 -1.39
C LYS A 295 19.01 10.75 -0.61
N GLY A 296 18.88 11.26 0.61
CA GLY A 296 20.00 11.55 1.50
C GLY A 296 19.54 11.76 2.94
N LYS A 297 20.48 11.87 3.86
CA LYS A 297 20.20 12.16 5.27
C LYS A 297 20.11 13.69 5.46
N LEU A 298 19.00 14.17 5.99
CA LEU A 298 18.83 15.60 6.30
C LEU A 298 19.96 16.13 7.21
N LYS A 299 20.48 15.28 8.12
CA LYS A 299 21.63 15.64 8.99
C LYS A 299 22.85 16.16 8.23
N GLU A 300 23.09 15.68 7.00
CA GLU A 300 24.20 16.12 6.16
C GLU A 300 23.97 17.55 5.62
N MET A 301 22.72 17.97 5.49
CA MET A 301 22.34 19.32 5.07
C MET A 301 22.38 20.33 6.22
N LEU A 302 22.33 19.87 7.46
CA LEU A 302 22.40 20.74 8.66
C LEU A 302 23.80 21.33 8.94
N TRP A 303 24.80 20.98 8.13
CA TRP A 303 26.10 21.64 8.13
C TRP A 303 26.09 22.97 7.34
N ASP A 304 25.02 23.22 6.55
CA ASP A 304 24.84 24.51 5.85
C ASP A 304 24.03 25.46 6.72
N ASP A 305 24.62 26.51 7.18
CA ASP A 305 23.99 27.52 8.03
C ASP A 305 22.76 28.16 7.37
N ASN A 306 22.70 28.24 6.04
CA ASN A 306 21.53 28.76 5.34
C ASN A 306 20.35 27.83 5.48
N VAL A 307 20.57 26.50 5.41
CA VAL A 307 19.53 25.49 5.62
C VAL A 307 19.00 25.56 7.05
N VAL A 308 19.90 25.64 8.03
CA VAL A 308 19.53 25.77 9.46
C VAL A 308 18.68 27.01 9.69
N GLN A 309 19.13 28.17 9.22
CA GLN A 309 18.41 29.45 9.35
C GLN A 309 17.06 29.43 8.63
N ALA A 310 16.94 28.73 7.48
CA ALA A 310 15.66 28.57 6.78
C ALA A 310 14.69 27.69 7.57
N LEU A 311 15.18 26.61 8.20
CA LEU A 311 14.38 25.73 9.06
C LEU A 311 13.92 26.45 10.34
N ASP A 312 14.78 27.27 10.95
CA ASP A 312 14.42 28.07 12.12
C ASP A 312 13.33 29.09 11.77
N ARG A 313 13.50 29.83 10.67
CA ARG A 313 12.47 30.77 10.17
C ARG A 313 11.15 30.08 9.87
N LEU A 314 11.21 28.85 9.32
CA LEU A 314 10.02 28.02 9.07
C LEU A 314 9.33 27.66 10.37
N SER A 315 10.07 27.15 11.37
CA SER A 315 9.56 26.78 12.68
C SER A 315 8.83 27.96 13.35
N ASP A 316 9.45 29.14 13.35
CA ASP A 316 8.87 30.34 13.96
C ASP A 316 7.61 30.84 13.22
N THR A 317 7.62 30.72 11.89
CA THR A 317 6.46 31.10 11.08
C THR A 317 5.29 30.13 11.28
N LEU A 318 5.56 28.83 11.38
CA LEU A 318 4.53 27.81 11.69
C LEU A 318 3.96 28.03 13.09
N LYS A 319 4.80 28.26 14.12
CA LYS A 319 4.32 28.61 15.47
C LYS A 319 3.42 29.85 15.47
N THR A 320 3.81 30.85 14.71
CA THR A 320 3.00 32.08 14.58
C THR A 320 1.64 31.78 13.93
N LEU A 321 1.63 31.01 12.83
CA LEU A 321 0.39 30.61 12.17
C LEU A 321 -0.51 29.77 13.07
N VAL A 322 0.04 28.75 13.73
CA VAL A 322 -0.71 27.94 14.70
C VAL A 322 -1.39 28.80 15.77
N ASN A 323 -0.66 29.76 16.34
CA ASN A 323 -1.21 30.66 17.35
C ASN A 323 -2.33 31.56 16.79
N ILE A 324 -2.18 32.05 15.55
CA ILE A 324 -3.21 32.87 14.88
C ILE A 324 -4.45 32.00 14.61
N LEU A 325 -4.28 30.82 14.01
CA LEU A 325 -5.41 29.98 13.62
C LEU A 325 -6.15 29.39 14.82
N LYS A 326 -5.43 29.03 15.88
CA LYS A 326 -5.97 28.40 17.09
C LYS A 326 -7.13 29.17 17.73
N VAL A 327 -7.06 30.50 17.77
CA VAL A 327 -8.12 31.35 18.37
C VAL A 327 -9.37 31.47 17.49
N HIS A 328 -9.31 30.93 16.28
CA HIS A 328 -10.39 31.00 15.30
C HIS A 328 -10.98 29.63 14.94
N ILE A 329 -10.52 28.55 15.58
CA ILE A 329 -11.07 27.18 15.43
C ILE A 329 -12.57 27.20 15.69
N GLY A 330 -13.31 26.44 14.88
CA GLY A 330 -14.77 26.37 14.93
C GLY A 330 -15.51 27.46 14.14
N ARG A 331 -14.79 28.42 13.51
CA ARG A 331 -15.41 29.42 12.62
C ARG A 331 -15.70 28.87 11.23
N ASP A 332 -14.90 27.92 10.78
CA ASP A 332 -15.00 27.31 9.44
C ASP A 332 -14.35 25.92 9.44
N LYS A 333 -15.00 24.95 8.77
CA LYS A 333 -14.49 23.57 8.71
C LYS A 333 -13.15 23.45 7.94
N GLU A 334 -12.95 24.26 6.91
CA GLU A 334 -11.68 24.28 6.17
C GLU A 334 -10.56 24.82 7.05
N LEU A 335 -10.85 25.82 7.90
CA LEU A 335 -9.88 26.33 8.87
C LEU A 335 -9.47 25.25 9.86
N ASP A 336 -10.44 24.51 10.40
CA ASP A 336 -10.18 23.42 11.35
C ASP A 336 -9.30 22.35 10.72
N ASN A 337 -9.58 21.94 9.48
CA ASN A 337 -8.77 20.99 8.73
C ASN A 337 -7.33 21.49 8.45
N ILE A 338 -7.16 22.78 8.15
CA ILE A 338 -5.82 23.37 7.93
C ILE A 338 -5.04 23.41 9.25
N TYR A 339 -5.70 23.68 10.36
CA TYR A 339 -5.05 23.70 11.66
C TYR A 339 -4.58 22.33 12.11
N GLU A 340 -5.33 21.27 11.82
CA GLU A 340 -4.99 19.89 12.17
C GLU A 340 -3.88 19.32 11.27
N ARG A 341 -3.76 19.78 10.05
CA ARG A 341 -2.74 19.37 9.07
C ARG A 341 -1.35 19.98 9.36
#